data_0a1e364b173dc2c1b59596ca9cf9ce07
#
_entry.id   0a1e364b173dc2c1b59596ca9cf9ce07
#
_cell.length_a   1.000
_cell.length_b   1.000
_cell.length_c   1.000
_cell.angle_alpha   90.00
_cell.angle_beta   90.00
_cell.angle_gamma   90.00
#
_symmetry.space_group_name_H-M   'P 1'
#
loop_
_entity.id
_entity.type
_entity.pdbx_description
1 polymer ?
#
loop_
_entity_poly.entity_id
_entity_poly.type
_entity_poly.pdbx_seq_one_letter_code
_entity_poly.pdbx_strand_id
1 'polypeptide(L)'
;HLQRRRQRQMCIRDRITSCVISLLANSCGFEFNLPSIDEEIRINEVIAEKSWEKLFNDKVGFISNNISNPELIFPGSFNPLHEGHIKMKELAEKKTGMHTTFEICARNADKPPLTFYEIKRTIDQFQNDESWMLTSAGRFSEKAEMFPNSVFIIGADTLMRVFDEKFYDSHKNMMEHIQRFNDHNINFLVFGRKVNNNFISLKNINVPDIIVDRCTGIDESLFRDDISSTEIRMTNN
;
A
#
# COMPACT_ATOMS: atom_id res chain seq x y z
N HIS A 1 -42.43 2.21 -0.21
CA HIS A 1 -41.06 1.67 -0.30
C HIS A 1 -39.99 2.67 0.18
N LEU A 2 -40.06 3.94 -0.19
CA LEU A 2 -39.12 5.01 0.21
C LEU A 2 -39.17 5.32 1.74
N GLN A 3 -40.34 5.29 2.34
CA GLN A 3 -40.52 5.54 3.76
C GLN A 3 -39.91 4.44 4.64
N ARG A 4 -40.04 3.15 4.22
CA ARG A 4 -39.42 2.02 4.90
C ARG A 4 -37.86 2.03 4.74
N ARG A 5 -37.34 2.51 3.61
CA ARG A 5 -35.89 2.69 3.40
C ARG A 5 -35.32 3.77 4.31
N ARG A 6 -36.02 4.92 4.45
CA ARG A 6 -35.60 6.00 5.35
C ARG A 6 -35.65 5.58 6.84
N GLN A 7 -36.66 4.85 7.26
CA GLN A 7 -36.72 4.30 8.61
C GLN A 7 -35.60 3.32 8.91
N ARG A 8 -35.28 2.41 7.99
CA ARG A 8 -34.11 1.49 8.14
C ARG A 8 -32.79 2.25 8.23
N GLN A 9 -32.57 3.27 7.41
CA GLN A 9 -31.36 4.09 7.47
C GLN A 9 -31.24 4.87 8.79
N MET A 10 -32.35 5.40 9.33
CA MET A 10 -32.37 6.06 10.65
C MET A 10 -32.00 5.06 11.75
N CYS A 11 -32.63 3.90 11.78
CA CYS A 11 -32.30 2.86 12.78
C CYS A 11 -30.82 2.43 12.75
N ILE A 12 -30.20 2.29 11.56
CA ILE A 12 -28.78 1.93 11.44
C ILE A 12 -27.90 3.08 11.96
N ARG A 13 -28.21 4.32 11.59
CA ARG A 13 -27.44 5.49 12.07
C ARG A 13 -27.51 5.65 13.58
N ASP A 14 -28.68 5.50 14.17
CA ASP A 14 -28.89 5.61 15.62
C ASP A 14 -28.14 4.50 16.36
N ARG A 15 -28.13 3.27 15.83
CA ARG A 15 -27.36 2.15 16.38
C ARG A 15 -25.86 2.40 16.32
N ILE A 16 -25.32 2.83 15.17
CA ILE A 16 -23.90 3.17 15.03
C ILE A 16 -23.53 4.30 16.01
N THR A 17 -24.35 5.34 16.10
CA THR A 17 -24.11 6.45 17.03
C THR A 17 -24.08 5.98 18.47
N SER A 18 -25.02 5.12 18.87
CA SER A 18 -25.06 4.55 20.23
C SER A 18 -23.83 3.69 20.52
N CYS A 19 -23.37 2.87 19.57
CA CYS A 19 -22.14 2.09 19.72
C CYS A 19 -20.91 2.99 19.88
N VAL A 20 -20.78 4.04 19.06
CA VAL A 20 -19.67 4.98 19.16
C VAL A 20 -19.67 5.72 20.50
N ILE A 21 -20.83 6.20 20.96
CA ILE A 21 -20.96 6.87 22.25
C ILE A 21 -20.58 5.92 23.40
N SER A 22 -21.02 4.66 23.35
CA SER A 22 -20.66 3.67 24.38
C SER A 22 -19.17 3.38 24.41
N LEU A 23 -18.54 3.19 23.25
CA LEU A 23 -17.09 2.98 23.18
C LEU A 23 -16.30 4.17 23.72
N LEU A 24 -16.72 5.39 23.39
CA LEU A 24 -16.10 6.61 23.92
C LEU A 24 -16.31 6.75 25.43
N ALA A 25 -17.52 6.52 25.91
CA ALA A 25 -17.82 6.57 27.35
C ALA A 25 -16.97 5.57 28.12
N ASN A 26 -16.93 4.31 27.69
CA ASN A 26 -16.12 3.28 28.31
C ASN A 26 -14.62 3.63 28.29
N SER A 27 -14.11 4.18 27.19
CA SER A 27 -12.71 4.63 27.09
C SER A 27 -12.40 5.79 28.03
N CYS A 28 -13.40 6.58 28.40
CA CYS A 28 -13.29 7.70 29.36
C CYS A 28 -13.63 7.27 30.81
N GLY A 29 -13.92 6.00 31.04
CA GLY A 29 -14.28 5.49 32.38
C GLY A 29 -15.71 5.81 32.82
N PHE A 30 -16.61 6.16 31.90
CA PHE A 30 -18.02 6.38 32.16
C PHE A 30 -18.84 5.14 31.81
N GLU A 31 -19.72 4.71 32.73
CA GLU A 31 -20.73 3.71 32.40
C GLU A 31 -21.82 4.34 31.54
N PHE A 32 -22.05 3.80 30.36
CA PHE A 32 -23.11 4.19 29.46
C PHE A 32 -24.01 3.00 29.15
N ASN A 33 -25.25 3.01 29.61
CA ASN A 33 -26.22 1.96 29.32
C ASN A 33 -26.78 2.14 27.92
N LEU A 34 -26.33 1.29 26.99
CA LEU A 34 -26.93 1.21 25.66
C LEU A 34 -28.37 0.69 25.74
N PRO A 35 -29.29 1.23 24.90
CA PRO A 35 -30.53 0.52 24.62
C PRO A 35 -30.15 -0.88 24.09
N SER A 36 -30.86 -1.92 24.51
CA SER A 36 -30.60 -3.30 24.15
C SER A 36 -30.44 -3.44 22.63
N ILE A 37 -29.24 -3.84 22.19
CA ILE A 37 -28.96 -4.19 20.81
C ILE A 37 -29.04 -5.71 20.76
N ASP A 38 -30.00 -6.26 19.99
CA ASP A 38 -30.18 -7.71 19.83
C ASP A 38 -29.11 -8.37 18.98
N GLU A 39 -28.08 -7.61 18.57
CA GLU A 39 -26.98 -8.04 17.73
C GLU A 39 -25.68 -8.14 18.53
N GLU A 40 -24.93 -9.21 18.33
CA GLU A 40 -23.62 -9.39 18.94
C GLU A 40 -22.64 -8.33 18.41
N ILE A 41 -22.13 -7.46 19.29
CA ILE A 41 -21.10 -6.49 18.93
C ILE A 41 -19.76 -7.20 19.00
N ARG A 42 -19.11 -7.38 17.84
CA ARG A 42 -17.73 -7.88 17.77
C ARG A 42 -16.76 -6.72 17.86
N ILE A 43 -15.98 -6.72 18.92
CA ILE A 43 -14.90 -5.75 19.11
C ILE A 43 -13.59 -6.42 18.71
N ASN A 44 -12.90 -5.83 17.72
CA ASN A 44 -11.54 -6.21 17.35
C ASN A 44 -10.60 -5.11 17.82
N GLU A 45 -9.71 -5.44 18.73
CA GLU A 45 -8.70 -4.53 19.25
C GLU A 45 -7.33 -4.90 18.69
N VAL A 46 -6.61 -3.90 18.19
CA VAL A 46 -5.21 -4.03 17.78
C VAL A 46 -4.39 -3.02 18.56
N ILE A 47 -3.52 -3.53 19.41
CA ILE A 47 -2.57 -2.71 20.15
C ILE A 47 -1.31 -2.54 19.29
N ALA A 48 -0.90 -1.29 19.08
CA ALA A 48 0.31 -0.99 18.34
C ALA A 48 1.55 -1.52 19.06
N GLU A 49 2.42 -2.15 18.32
CA GLU A 49 3.74 -2.49 18.83
C GLU A 49 4.57 -1.21 19.07
N LYS A 50 5.50 -1.26 20.03
CA LYS A 50 6.39 -0.12 20.31
C LYS A 50 7.23 0.32 19.10
N SER A 51 7.53 -0.60 18.20
CA SER A 51 8.18 -0.33 16.91
C SER A 51 7.31 0.56 16.02
N TRP A 52 6.01 0.30 15.95
CA TRP A 52 5.05 1.09 15.16
C TRP A 52 4.91 2.51 15.72
N GLU A 53 4.84 2.65 17.05
CA GLU A 53 4.83 3.98 17.70
C GLU A 53 6.06 4.81 17.31
N LYS A 54 7.25 4.18 17.23
CA LYS A 54 8.46 4.88 16.78
C LYS A 54 8.36 5.36 15.34
N LEU A 55 7.79 4.55 14.43
CA LEU A 55 7.58 4.91 13.04
C LEU A 55 6.58 6.07 12.92
N PHE A 56 5.44 5.98 13.60
CA PHE A 56 4.41 7.02 13.55
C PHE A 56 4.82 8.34 14.22
N ASN A 57 5.81 8.30 15.12
CA ASN A 57 6.41 9.49 15.76
C ASN A 57 7.70 9.95 15.04
N ASP A 58 7.96 9.49 13.81
CA ASP A 58 9.11 9.84 12.97
C ASP A 58 10.48 9.62 13.65
N LYS A 59 10.55 8.70 14.61
CA LYS A 59 11.80 8.31 15.29
C LYS A 59 12.63 7.32 14.49
N VAL A 60 12.00 6.61 13.58
CA VAL A 60 12.61 5.69 12.61
C VAL A 60 11.91 5.84 11.27
N GLY A 61 12.64 5.68 10.16
CA GLY A 61 12.07 5.78 8.81
C GLY A 61 11.32 4.52 8.38
N PHE A 62 11.73 3.36 8.88
CA PHE A 62 11.08 2.09 8.62
C PHE A 62 11.27 1.10 9.77
N ILE A 63 10.47 0.05 9.76
CA ILE A 63 10.58 -1.15 10.59
C ILE A 63 10.39 -2.38 9.70
N SER A 64 11.02 -3.50 10.04
CA SER A 64 10.89 -4.75 9.29
C SER A 64 10.88 -5.96 10.21
N ASN A 65 10.44 -7.11 9.71
CA ASN A 65 10.49 -8.35 10.46
C ASN A 65 11.92 -8.94 10.54
N ASN A 66 12.71 -8.91 9.47
CA ASN A 66 13.99 -9.65 9.42
C ASN A 66 15.10 -8.95 8.62
N ILE A 67 14.89 -7.79 8.01
CA ILE A 67 15.85 -7.20 7.06
C ILE A 67 16.26 -5.80 7.48
N SER A 68 17.59 -5.57 7.49
CA SER A 68 18.18 -4.25 7.74
C SER A 68 18.50 -3.48 6.45
N ASN A 69 18.70 -4.20 5.32
CA ASN A 69 19.06 -3.60 4.03
C ASN A 69 18.33 -4.34 2.88
N PRO A 70 17.09 -3.97 2.56
CA PRO A 70 16.34 -4.58 1.47
C PRO A 70 16.91 -4.16 0.11
N GLU A 71 17.21 -5.13 -0.77
CA GLU A 71 17.76 -4.88 -2.12
C GLU A 71 16.67 -4.96 -3.20
N LEU A 72 15.71 -5.85 -3.07
CA LEU A 72 14.55 -5.98 -3.96
C LEU A 72 13.28 -5.63 -3.19
N ILE A 73 12.68 -4.50 -3.51
CA ILE A 73 11.56 -3.93 -2.75
C ILE A 73 10.30 -3.98 -3.59
N PHE A 74 9.23 -4.48 -3.00
CA PHE A 74 7.91 -4.51 -3.62
C PHE A 74 6.92 -3.61 -2.86
N PRO A 75 6.78 -2.34 -3.25
CA PRO A 75 5.82 -1.42 -2.65
C PRO A 75 4.38 -1.77 -3.05
N GLY A 76 3.50 -1.84 -2.06
CA GLY A 76 2.10 -2.12 -2.33
C GLY A 76 1.19 -1.92 -1.13
N SER A 77 -0.12 -1.82 -1.39
CA SER A 77 -1.12 -1.80 -0.32
C SER A 77 -1.55 -3.20 0.12
N PHE A 78 -1.35 -4.21 -0.74
CA PHE A 78 -1.68 -5.63 -0.50
C PHE A 78 -3.03 -5.84 0.20
N ASN A 79 -4.04 -5.16 -0.24
CA ASN A 79 -5.38 -5.19 0.36
C ASN A 79 -6.46 -5.65 -0.64
N PRO A 80 -6.61 -7.01 -0.80
CA PRO A 80 -5.77 -8.07 -0.25
C PRO A 80 -4.50 -8.35 -1.07
N LEU A 81 -3.57 -9.10 -0.48
CA LEU A 81 -2.53 -9.83 -1.22
C LEU A 81 -3.22 -10.87 -2.13
N HIS A 82 -2.76 -11.06 -3.36
CA HIS A 82 -3.35 -11.99 -4.31
C HIS A 82 -2.28 -12.65 -5.20
N GLU A 83 -2.66 -13.68 -5.94
CA GLU A 83 -1.76 -14.45 -6.80
C GLU A 83 -0.92 -13.60 -7.76
N GLY A 84 -1.48 -12.52 -8.30
CA GLY A 84 -0.73 -11.60 -9.17
C GLY A 84 0.48 -10.99 -8.47
N HIS A 85 0.35 -10.61 -7.19
CA HIS A 85 1.49 -10.12 -6.40
C HIS A 85 2.54 -11.22 -6.20
N ILE A 86 2.11 -12.45 -5.90
CA ILE A 86 3.01 -13.58 -5.70
C ILE A 86 3.79 -13.90 -6.99
N LYS A 87 3.10 -13.95 -8.13
CA LYS A 87 3.77 -14.15 -9.44
C LYS A 87 4.75 -13.04 -9.77
N MET A 88 4.41 -11.77 -9.47
CA MET A 88 5.35 -10.65 -9.64
C MET A 88 6.61 -10.84 -8.80
N LYS A 89 6.45 -11.20 -7.53
CA LYS A 89 7.55 -11.52 -6.60
C LYS A 89 8.44 -12.62 -7.19
N GLU A 90 7.86 -13.79 -7.50
CA GLU A 90 8.60 -14.96 -8.00
C GLU A 90 9.41 -14.65 -9.28
N LEU A 91 8.79 -13.93 -10.23
CA LEU A 91 9.47 -13.52 -11.46
C LEU A 91 10.58 -12.50 -11.20
N ALA A 92 10.37 -11.57 -10.29
CA ALA A 92 11.37 -10.59 -9.90
C ALA A 92 12.57 -11.26 -9.24
N GLU A 93 12.35 -12.16 -8.29
CA GLU A 93 13.39 -12.95 -7.61
C GLU A 93 14.18 -13.81 -8.60
N LYS A 94 13.47 -14.51 -9.50
CA LYS A 94 14.11 -15.31 -10.55
C LYS A 94 14.98 -14.47 -11.49
N LYS A 95 14.55 -13.25 -11.81
CA LYS A 95 15.27 -12.36 -12.74
C LYS A 95 16.48 -11.68 -12.09
N THR A 96 16.38 -11.33 -10.83
CA THR A 96 17.41 -10.56 -10.12
C THR A 96 18.34 -11.42 -9.27
N GLY A 97 17.89 -12.61 -8.86
CA GLY A 97 18.58 -13.44 -7.86
C GLY A 97 18.50 -12.91 -6.44
N MET A 98 17.69 -11.87 -6.19
CA MET A 98 17.51 -11.21 -4.90
C MET A 98 16.21 -11.68 -4.23
N HIS A 99 16.15 -11.64 -2.90
CA HIS A 99 14.92 -11.88 -2.15
C HIS A 99 14.06 -10.62 -2.06
N THR A 100 12.75 -10.77 -2.26
CA THR A 100 11.78 -9.67 -2.21
C THR A 100 11.43 -9.31 -0.78
N THR A 101 11.42 -8.01 -0.50
CA THR A 101 10.82 -7.43 0.71
C THR A 101 9.55 -6.68 0.33
N PHE A 102 8.40 -7.10 0.85
CA PHE A 102 7.14 -6.37 0.68
C PHE A 102 7.18 -5.06 1.48
N GLU A 103 6.89 -3.95 0.84
CA GLU A 103 6.87 -2.65 1.49
C GLU A 103 5.44 -2.12 1.62
N ILE A 104 5.03 -1.82 2.84
CA ILE A 104 3.74 -1.22 3.18
C ILE A 104 4.01 0.21 3.62
N CYS A 105 3.44 1.19 2.91
CA CYS A 105 3.54 2.58 3.30
C CYS A 105 2.47 2.93 4.34
N ALA A 106 2.89 3.23 5.58
CA ALA A 106 1.99 3.61 6.66
C ALA A 106 1.34 4.99 6.44
N ARG A 107 2.05 5.90 5.75
CA ARG A 107 1.61 7.26 5.44
C ARG A 107 1.73 7.52 3.95
N ASN A 108 0.66 7.33 3.21
CA ASN A 108 0.62 7.66 1.79
C ASN A 108 0.36 9.17 1.60
N ALA A 109 0.99 9.78 0.57
CA ALA A 109 0.80 11.19 0.25
C ALA A 109 -0.66 11.55 -0.10
N ASP A 110 -1.40 10.62 -0.71
CA ASP A 110 -2.73 10.86 -1.27
C ASP A 110 -3.88 10.26 -0.44
N LYS A 111 -3.58 9.62 0.69
CA LYS A 111 -4.58 8.91 1.52
C LYS A 111 -4.32 9.15 3.00
N PRO A 112 -5.35 9.04 3.85
CA PRO A 112 -5.15 9.01 5.29
C PRO A 112 -4.13 7.93 5.69
N PRO A 113 -3.37 8.13 6.78
CA PRO A 113 -2.50 7.10 7.32
C PRO A 113 -3.26 5.80 7.58
N LEU A 114 -2.60 4.66 7.39
CA LEU A 114 -3.18 3.37 7.74
C LEU A 114 -3.44 3.28 9.24
N THR A 115 -4.58 2.72 9.60
CA THR A 115 -4.86 2.35 10.99
C THR A 115 -4.01 1.14 11.41
N PHE A 116 -3.77 0.97 12.69
CA PHE A 116 -3.03 -0.21 13.20
C PHE A 116 -3.75 -1.52 12.85
N TYR A 117 -5.08 -1.50 12.76
CA TYR A 117 -5.87 -2.64 12.30
C TYR A 117 -5.56 -3.00 10.83
N GLU A 118 -5.51 -2.02 9.94
CA GLU A 118 -5.18 -2.24 8.53
C GLU A 118 -3.74 -2.73 8.36
N ILE A 119 -2.78 -2.17 9.11
CA ILE A 119 -1.39 -2.60 9.12
C ILE A 119 -1.31 -4.07 9.56
N LYS A 120 -1.89 -4.42 10.71
CA LYS A 120 -1.89 -5.79 11.23
C LYS A 120 -2.50 -6.76 10.23
N ARG A 121 -3.68 -6.43 9.70
CA ARG A 121 -4.37 -7.24 8.69
C ARG A 121 -3.54 -7.44 7.43
N THR A 122 -2.77 -6.45 7.00
CA THR A 122 -1.90 -6.58 5.82
C THR A 122 -0.70 -7.46 6.13
N ILE A 123 -0.06 -7.26 7.27
CA ILE A 123 1.09 -8.07 7.71
C ILE A 123 0.71 -9.54 7.88
N ASP A 124 -0.46 -9.83 8.45
CA ASP A 124 -0.93 -11.19 8.70
C ASP A 124 -1.21 -12.01 7.43
N GLN A 125 -1.20 -11.40 6.26
CA GLN A 125 -1.31 -12.11 4.98
C GLN A 125 0.02 -12.69 4.50
N PHE A 126 1.15 -12.18 4.99
CA PHE A 126 2.46 -12.67 4.60
C PHE A 126 2.80 -13.98 5.31
N GLN A 127 3.45 -14.88 4.60
CA GLN A 127 3.92 -16.14 5.17
C GLN A 127 5.11 -15.88 6.11
N ASN A 128 5.40 -16.84 6.99
CA ASN A 128 6.43 -16.68 8.02
C ASN A 128 7.85 -16.48 7.46
N ASP A 129 8.12 -16.94 6.25
CA ASP A 129 9.38 -16.80 5.53
C ASP A 129 9.45 -15.56 4.63
N GLU A 130 8.34 -14.83 4.50
CA GLU A 130 8.29 -13.61 3.71
C GLU A 130 8.82 -12.41 4.49
N SER A 131 9.66 -11.65 3.82
CA SER A 131 10.20 -10.41 4.34
C SER A 131 9.24 -9.26 4.06
N TRP A 132 8.95 -8.48 5.08
CA TRP A 132 8.14 -7.28 4.95
C TRP A 132 8.73 -6.11 5.73
N MET A 133 8.40 -4.92 5.31
CA MET A 133 8.70 -3.68 6.02
C MET A 133 7.53 -2.70 5.96
N LEU A 134 7.44 -1.89 7.00
CA LEU A 134 6.52 -0.77 7.12
C LEU A 134 7.33 0.52 7.08
N THR A 135 6.99 1.45 6.17
CA THR A 135 7.70 2.72 6.00
C THR A 135 6.77 3.90 6.27
N SER A 136 7.37 5.09 6.54
CA SER A 136 6.66 6.37 6.55
C SER A 136 6.83 7.15 5.24
N ALA A 137 7.62 6.65 4.29
CA ALA A 137 7.91 7.30 3.02
C ALA A 137 6.75 7.18 2.02
N GLY A 138 6.05 8.27 1.77
CA GLY A 138 4.88 8.30 0.88
C GLY A 138 5.25 8.30 -0.60
N ARG A 139 6.42 8.84 -0.95
CA ARG A 139 6.90 8.97 -2.33
C ARG A 139 8.04 7.99 -2.63
N PHE A 140 8.14 7.56 -3.87
CA PHE A 140 9.24 6.69 -4.32
C PHE A 140 10.61 7.34 -4.17
N SER A 141 10.72 8.66 -4.34
CA SER A 141 11.96 9.40 -4.14
C SER A 141 12.43 9.42 -2.68
N GLU A 142 11.51 9.43 -1.71
CA GLU A 142 11.83 9.28 -0.28
C GLU A 142 12.30 7.86 0.02
N LYS A 143 11.67 6.86 -0.61
CA LYS A 143 12.13 5.46 -0.51
C LYS A 143 13.50 5.26 -1.14
N ALA A 144 13.82 5.96 -2.23
CA ALA A 144 15.12 5.94 -2.86
C ALA A 144 16.25 6.41 -1.92
N GLU A 145 15.99 7.49 -1.17
CA GLU A 145 16.93 7.99 -0.15
C GLU A 145 17.11 7.00 1.01
N MET A 146 16.03 6.30 1.40
CA MET A 146 16.09 5.31 2.50
C MET A 146 16.79 4.01 2.10
N PHE A 147 16.67 3.61 0.83
CA PHE A 147 17.12 2.31 0.33
C PHE A 147 17.95 2.47 -0.96
N PRO A 148 19.13 3.11 -0.88
CA PRO A 148 19.99 3.27 -2.04
C PRO A 148 20.45 1.92 -2.59
N ASN A 149 20.73 1.86 -3.90
CA ASN A 149 21.14 0.67 -4.67
C ASN A 149 20.06 -0.42 -4.74
N SER A 150 18.79 -0.11 -4.47
CA SER A 150 17.73 -1.10 -4.53
C SER A 150 17.03 -1.17 -5.89
N VAL A 151 16.31 -2.28 -6.08
CA VAL A 151 15.44 -2.52 -7.23
C VAL A 151 14.00 -2.47 -6.75
N PHE A 152 13.17 -1.62 -7.33
CA PHE A 152 11.75 -1.57 -7.04
C PHE A 152 10.93 -2.39 -8.03
N ILE A 153 10.12 -3.31 -7.52
CA ILE A 153 9.07 -4.00 -8.29
C ILE A 153 7.88 -3.05 -8.40
N ILE A 154 7.50 -2.69 -9.62
CA ILE A 154 6.46 -1.68 -9.83
C ILE A 154 5.54 -2.05 -11.00
N GLY A 155 4.25 -1.76 -10.87
CA GLY A 155 3.32 -1.83 -11.99
C GLY A 155 3.48 -0.63 -12.93
N ALA A 156 3.23 -0.83 -14.22
CA ALA A 156 3.29 0.21 -15.25
C ALA A 156 2.39 1.41 -14.92
N ASP A 157 1.21 1.17 -14.36
CA ASP A 157 0.27 2.19 -13.91
C ASP A 157 0.83 3.06 -12.77
N THR A 158 1.58 2.46 -11.87
CA THR A 158 2.24 3.18 -10.77
C THR A 158 3.45 3.97 -11.29
N LEU A 159 4.24 3.39 -12.18
CA LEU A 159 5.38 4.10 -12.80
C LEU A 159 4.91 5.33 -13.58
N MET A 160 3.80 5.23 -14.33
CA MET A 160 3.19 6.40 -15.00
C MET A 160 2.87 7.52 -14.02
N ARG A 161 2.37 7.20 -12.83
CA ARG A 161 2.07 8.19 -11.79
C ARG A 161 3.33 8.84 -11.22
N VAL A 162 4.44 8.11 -11.14
CA VAL A 162 5.74 8.66 -10.71
C VAL A 162 6.22 9.75 -11.66
N PHE A 163 5.86 9.69 -12.94
CA PHE A 163 6.23 10.67 -13.97
C PHE A 163 5.11 11.66 -14.32
N ASP A 164 4.01 11.67 -13.60
CA ASP A 164 2.87 12.55 -13.85
C ASP A 164 3.01 13.83 -13.00
N GLU A 165 3.26 14.95 -13.68
CA GLU A 165 3.49 16.27 -13.07
C GLU A 165 2.38 16.70 -12.11
N LYS A 166 1.14 16.21 -12.30
CA LYS A 166 0.01 16.58 -11.43
C LYS A 166 0.20 16.16 -9.95
N PHE A 167 1.14 15.26 -9.65
CA PHE A 167 1.49 14.84 -8.29
C PHE A 167 2.64 15.64 -7.68
N TYR A 168 3.08 16.69 -8.37
CA TYR A 168 4.19 17.56 -7.97
C TYR A 168 3.79 19.04 -8.06
N ASP A 169 4.52 19.90 -7.40
CA ASP A 169 4.25 21.34 -7.42
C ASP A 169 4.56 21.99 -8.79
N SER A 170 5.48 21.36 -9.54
CA SER A 170 5.90 21.81 -10.88
C SER A 170 6.68 20.72 -11.61
N HIS A 171 6.85 20.87 -12.93
CA HIS A 171 7.73 20.02 -13.73
C HIS A 171 9.16 19.98 -13.17
N LYS A 172 9.70 21.11 -12.74
CA LYS A 172 11.03 21.17 -12.13
C LYS A 172 11.10 20.34 -10.86
N ASN A 173 10.10 20.46 -9.98
CA ASN A 173 10.02 19.66 -8.76
C ASN A 173 9.92 18.16 -9.06
N MET A 174 9.12 17.76 -10.05
CA MET A 174 9.05 16.38 -10.51
C MET A 174 10.43 15.88 -10.95
N MET A 175 11.16 16.65 -11.77
CA MET A 175 12.49 16.25 -12.25
C MET A 175 13.52 16.16 -11.13
N GLU A 176 13.45 17.00 -10.10
CA GLU A 176 14.27 16.90 -8.89
C GLU A 176 14.01 15.58 -8.14
N HIS A 177 12.76 15.14 -8.03
CA HIS A 177 12.40 13.84 -7.45
C HIS A 177 12.88 12.67 -8.31
N ILE A 178 12.81 12.78 -9.64
CA ILE A 178 13.29 11.75 -10.57
C ILE A 178 14.83 11.65 -10.53
N GLN A 179 15.53 12.78 -10.40
CA GLN A 179 16.99 12.80 -10.25
C GLN A 179 17.46 11.97 -9.06
N ARG A 180 16.72 11.96 -7.95
CA ARG A 180 17.07 11.14 -6.76
C ARG A 180 17.16 9.66 -7.06
N PHE A 181 16.39 9.14 -8.02
CA PHE A 181 16.52 7.74 -8.42
C PHE A 181 17.89 7.45 -9.06
N ASN A 182 18.40 8.42 -9.83
CA ASN A 182 19.72 8.32 -10.39
C ASN A 182 20.82 8.46 -9.32
N ASP A 183 20.70 9.45 -8.46
CA ASP A 183 21.67 9.77 -7.40
C ASP A 183 21.82 8.61 -6.39
N HIS A 184 20.73 7.91 -6.09
CA HIS A 184 20.71 6.77 -5.18
C HIS A 184 20.81 5.41 -5.87
N ASN A 185 21.12 5.37 -7.18
CA ASN A 185 21.31 4.15 -7.97
C ASN A 185 20.11 3.20 -7.90
N ILE A 186 18.88 3.76 -8.03
CA ILE A 186 17.64 2.98 -8.01
C ILE A 186 17.37 2.39 -9.39
N ASN A 187 16.93 1.13 -9.41
CA ASN A 187 16.43 0.47 -10.60
C ASN A 187 14.95 0.08 -10.44
N PHE A 188 14.24 0.01 -11.56
CA PHE A 188 12.82 -0.36 -11.59
C PHE A 188 12.62 -1.62 -12.43
N LEU A 189 11.97 -2.61 -11.86
CA LEU A 189 11.47 -3.78 -12.57
C LEU A 189 9.97 -3.59 -12.82
N VAL A 190 9.62 -3.32 -14.08
CA VAL A 190 8.30 -2.81 -14.45
C VAL A 190 7.43 -3.92 -15.02
N PHE A 191 6.32 -4.20 -14.35
CA PHE A 191 5.33 -5.18 -14.75
C PHE A 191 4.19 -4.51 -15.51
N GLY A 192 3.83 -5.08 -16.66
CA GLY A 192 2.67 -4.61 -17.43
C GLY A 192 1.37 -4.79 -16.67
N ARG A 193 0.40 -3.92 -16.94
CA ARG A 193 -0.91 -3.93 -16.28
C ARG A 193 -2.03 -3.53 -17.22
N LYS A 194 -3.22 -4.10 -17.01
CA LYS A 194 -4.44 -3.67 -17.68
C LYS A 194 -4.97 -2.39 -17.02
N VAL A 195 -5.12 -1.34 -17.83
CA VAL A 195 -5.70 -0.05 -17.44
C VAL A 195 -6.76 0.32 -18.46
N ASN A 196 -8.00 0.52 -18.03
CA ASN A 196 -9.11 0.90 -18.93
C ASN A 196 -9.22 0.00 -20.18
N ASN A 197 -9.18 -1.33 -19.99
CA ASN A 197 -9.20 -2.36 -21.05
C ASN A 197 -7.96 -2.42 -21.97
N ASN A 198 -6.97 -1.56 -21.80
CA ASN A 198 -5.70 -1.62 -22.53
C ASN A 198 -4.60 -2.20 -21.65
N PHE A 199 -3.76 -3.07 -22.21
CA PHE A 199 -2.57 -3.53 -21.54
C PHE A 199 -1.47 -2.50 -21.72
N ILE A 200 -0.92 -2.00 -20.62
CA ILE A 200 0.16 -1.01 -20.58
C ILE A 200 1.42 -1.69 -20.04
N SER A 201 2.50 -1.56 -20.76
CA SER A 201 3.83 -2.02 -20.38
C SER A 201 4.82 -0.86 -20.38
N LEU A 202 6.07 -1.11 -20.01
CA LEU A 202 7.13 -0.09 -20.06
C LEU A 202 7.26 0.57 -21.45
N LYS A 203 7.01 -0.19 -22.53
CA LYS A 203 7.06 0.32 -23.92
C LYS A 203 6.04 1.43 -24.22
N ASN A 204 4.99 1.53 -23.40
CA ASN A 204 3.92 2.53 -23.55
C ASN A 204 4.13 3.77 -22.66
N ILE A 205 5.23 3.80 -21.88
CA ILE A 205 5.52 4.86 -20.92
C ILE A 205 6.65 5.74 -21.46
N ASN A 206 6.43 7.05 -21.46
CA ASN A 206 7.49 8.00 -21.75
C ASN A 206 8.37 8.17 -20.50
N VAL A 207 9.43 7.36 -20.42
CA VAL A 207 10.39 7.40 -19.30
C VAL A 207 11.37 8.55 -19.54
N PRO A 208 11.62 9.41 -18.55
CA PRO A 208 12.65 10.45 -18.65
C PRO A 208 14.06 9.87 -18.95
N ASP A 209 14.80 10.51 -19.85
CA ASP A 209 16.11 10.03 -20.31
C ASP A 209 17.08 9.74 -19.17
N ILE A 210 17.01 10.51 -18.10
CA ILE A 210 17.89 10.43 -16.94
C ILE A 210 17.81 9.09 -16.20
N ILE A 211 16.69 8.36 -16.37
CA ILE A 211 16.45 7.05 -15.69
C ILE A 211 16.00 5.96 -16.67
N VAL A 212 16.00 6.19 -17.97
CA VAL A 212 15.52 5.20 -18.94
C VAL A 212 16.29 3.88 -18.84
N ASP A 213 17.60 3.92 -18.66
CA ASP A 213 18.46 2.74 -18.52
C ASP A 213 18.29 2.01 -17.19
N ARG A 214 17.57 2.63 -16.23
CA ARG A 214 17.25 2.06 -14.92
C ARG A 214 15.89 1.35 -14.87
N CYS A 215 15.15 1.41 -15.97
CA CYS A 215 13.84 0.78 -16.07
C CYS A 215 13.91 -0.50 -16.92
N THR A 216 13.66 -1.64 -16.33
CA THR A 216 13.59 -2.92 -17.03
C THR A 216 12.15 -3.42 -17.08
N GLY A 217 11.60 -3.58 -18.28
CA GLY A 217 10.25 -4.12 -18.47
C GLY A 217 10.22 -5.65 -18.37
N ILE A 218 9.16 -6.19 -17.78
CA ILE A 218 8.82 -7.60 -17.88
C ILE A 218 7.96 -7.81 -19.13
N ASP A 219 8.33 -8.78 -19.95
CA ASP A 219 7.59 -9.10 -21.17
C ASP A 219 6.20 -9.64 -20.85
N GLU A 220 5.21 -9.25 -21.67
CA GLU A 220 3.81 -9.68 -21.50
C GLU A 220 3.66 -11.20 -21.60
N SER A 221 4.51 -11.87 -22.39
CA SER A 221 4.51 -13.33 -22.50
C SER A 221 4.94 -14.05 -21.21
N LEU A 222 5.70 -13.37 -20.35
CA LEU A 222 6.16 -13.90 -19.06
C LEU A 222 5.19 -13.57 -17.92
N PHE A 223 4.54 -12.41 -17.99
CA PHE A 223 3.60 -11.97 -17.00
C PHE A 223 2.46 -11.17 -17.61
N ARG A 224 1.28 -11.72 -17.51
CA ARG A 224 0.02 -11.01 -17.73
C ARG A 224 -0.97 -11.41 -16.65
N ASP A 225 -1.29 -10.47 -15.79
CA ASP A 225 -2.33 -10.64 -14.77
C ASP A 225 -3.29 -9.45 -14.86
N ASP A 226 -4.56 -9.75 -15.17
CA ASP A 226 -5.62 -8.77 -15.29
C ASP A 226 -6.37 -8.56 -13.96
N ILE A 227 -5.94 -9.26 -12.87
CA ILE A 227 -6.56 -9.19 -11.55
C ILE A 227 -6.08 -7.94 -10.80
N SER A 228 -7.00 -7.25 -10.12
CA SER A 228 -6.67 -6.15 -9.22
C SER A 228 -7.27 -6.33 -7.84
N SER A 229 -6.58 -5.88 -6.79
CA SER A 229 -7.11 -5.87 -5.42
C SER A 229 -8.46 -5.12 -5.32
N THR A 230 -8.71 -4.16 -6.21
CA THR A 230 -9.97 -3.42 -6.27
C THR A 230 -11.10 -4.29 -6.77
N GLU A 231 -10.88 -5.08 -7.85
CA GLU A 231 -11.88 -6.02 -8.36
C GLU A 231 -12.21 -7.11 -7.36
N ILE A 232 -11.19 -7.65 -6.66
CA ILE A 232 -11.39 -8.65 -5.60
C ILE A 232 -12.28 -8.08 -4.48
N ARG A 233 -12.06 -6.83 -4.06
CA ARG A 233 -12.91 -6.20 -3.03
C ARG A 233 -14.34 -5.99 -3.48
N MET A 234 -14.56 -5.70 -4.77
CA MET A 234 -15.91 -5.49 -5.32
C MET A 234 -16.70 -6.81 -5.44
N THR A 235 -16.02 -7.94 -5.62
CA THR A 235 -16.67 -9.27 -5.73
C THR A 235 -16.99 -9.89 -4.37
N ASN A 236 -16.31 -9.48 -3.30
CA ASN A 236 -16.48 -10.03 -1.94
C ASN A 236 -17.42 -9.17 -1.04
N ASN A 237 -18.06 -8.12 -1.59
CA ASN A 237 -19.11 -7.31 -0.96
C ASN A 237 -20.49 -7.60 -1.58
#